data_451477c293b56c83a29444e71a381303
#
_entry.id   451477c293b56c83a29444e71a381303
#
_cell.length_a   1.000
_cell.length_b   1.000
_cell.length_c   1.000
_cell.angle_alpha   90.00
_cell.angle_beta   90.00
_cell.angle_gamma   90.00
#
_symmetry.space_group_name_H-M   'P 1'
#
loop_
_entity.id
_entity.type
_entity.pdbx_description
1 polymer ?
#
loop_
_entity_poly.entity_id
_entity_poly.type
_entity_poly.pdbx_seq_one_letter_code
_entity_poly.pdbx_strand_id
1 'polypeptide(L)' 'MIEKNPLMEAIRLYNKFNTMYMLDRSDYQKMARRIACHSAQVHVDLIRIPSMSSQELTFWSNVYNELENIKKSI' A
#
# COMPACT_ATOMS: atom_id res chain seq x y z
N MET A 1 18.46 6.56 -13.35
CA MET A 1 17.45 6.98 -12.37
C MET A 1 16.23 6.06 -12.46
N ILE A 2 15.82 5.50 -11.35
CA ILE A 2 14.63 4.64 -11.33
C ILE A 2 13.40 5.53 -11.29
N GLU A 3 12.56 5.40 -12.30
CA GLU A 3 11.32 6.14 -12.37
C GLU A 3 10.34 5.61 -11.32
N LYS A 4 9.79 6.50 -10.51
CA LYS A 4 8.83 6.11 -9.48
C LYS A 4 7.48 5.81 -10.13
N ASN A 5 6.99 4.61 -9.88
CA ASN A 5 5.70 4.14 -10.39
C ASN A 5 4.77 3.87 -9.21
N PRO A 6 3.59 4.52 -9.14
CA PRO A 6 2.68 4.33 -8.01
C PRO A 6 2.24 2.88 -7.81
N LEU A 7 1.99 2.15 -8.90
CA LEU A 7 1.61 0.74 -8.79
C LEU A 7 2.73 -0.11 -8.20
N MET A 8 3.96 0.09 -8.66
CA MET A 8 5.11 -0.65 -8.13
C MET A 8 5.32 -0.34 -6.66
N GLU A 9 5.19 0.91 -6.27
CA GLU A 9 5.31 1.31 -4.87
C GLU A 9 4.20 0.70 -4.01
N ALA A 10 2.97 0.66 -4.54
CA ALA A 10 1.85 0.03 -3.85
C ALA A 10 2.11 -1.46 -3.64
N ILE A 11 2.61 -2.15 -4.66
CA ILE A 11 2.94 -3.57 -4.56
C ILE A 11 4.04 -3.79 -3.52
N ARG A 12 5.07 -2.94 -3.52
CA ARG A 12 6.16 -3.03 -2.56
C ARG A 12 5.66 -2.89 -1.13
N LEU A 13 4.82 -1.90 -0.88
CA LEU A 13 4.24 -1.68 0.45
C LEU A 13 3.32 -2.82 0.85
N TYR A 14 2.47 -3.27 -0.07
CA TYR A 14 1.59 -4.41 0.16
C TYR A 14 2.39 -5.64 0.57
N ASN A 15 3.45 -5.96 -0.18
CA ASN A 15 4.27 -7.12 0.12
C ASN A 15 4.95 -7.02 1.48
N LYS A 16 5.43 -5.82 1.82
CA LYS A 16 6.07 -5.57 3.10
C LYS A 16 5.11 -5.85 4.26
N PHE A 17 3.90 -5.28 4.20
CA PHE A 17 2.94 -5.47 5.28
C PHE A 17 2.32 -6.87 5.26
N ASN A 18 2.13 -7.45 4.08
CA ASN A 18 1.61 -8.82 3.98
C ASN A 18 2.57 -9.83 4.62
N THR A 19 3.88 -9.62 4.44
CA THR A 19 4.89 -10.47 5.08
C THR A 19 4.79 -10.38 6.60
N MET A 20 4.53 -9.17 7.13
CA MET A 20 4.40 -8.97 8.58
C MET A 20 3.17 -9.67 9.16
N TYR A 21 2.09 -9.74 8.41
CA TYR A 21 0.83 -10.29 8.89
C TYR A 21 0.54 -11.69 8.38
N MET A 22 1.43 -12.26 7.58
CA MET A 22 1.20 -13.59 7.03
C MET A 22 1.24 -14.63 8.14
N LEU A 23 0.13 -15.33 8.30
CA LEU A 23 0.01 -16.43 9.24
C LEU A 23 0.10 -17.74 8.44
N ASP A 24 0.64 -18.77 9.08
CA ASP A 24 0.80 -20.09 8.43
C ASP A 24 -0.54 -20.78 8.12
N ARG A 25 -1.64 -20.20 8.59
CA ARG A 25 -2.96 -20.78 8.41
C ARG A 25 -3.65 -20.18 7.20
N SER A 26 -4.03 -21.01 6.24
CA SER A 26 -4.68 -20.57 5.01
C SER A 26 -6.01 -19.85 5.26
N ASP A 27 -6.70 -20.20 6.35
CA ASP A 27 -8.01 -19.61 6.68
C ASP A 27 -7.95 -18.11 6.90
N TYR A 28 -6.80 -17.59 7.28
CA TYR A 28 -6.63 -16.16 7.61
C TYR A 28 -5.89 -15.38 6.54
N GLN A 29 -5.53 -16.02 5.42
CA GLN A 29 -4.74 -15.35 4.39
C GLN A 29 -5.47 -14.16 3.77
N LYS A 30 -6.76 -14.31 3.47
CA LYS A 30 -7.56 -13.21 2.92
C LYS A 30 -7.61 -12.04 3.87
N MET A 31 -7.86 -12.32 5.14
CA MET A 31 -7.92 -11.28 6.16
C MET A 31 -6.56 -10.60 6.30
N ALA A 32 -5.48 -11.39 6.34
CA ALA A 32 -4.14 -10.85 6.45
C ALA A 32 -3.80 -9.94 5.26
N ARG A 33 -4.20 -10.32 4.05
CA ARG A 33 -3.98 -9.51 2.85
C ARG A 33 -4.74 -8.19 2.91
N ARG A 34 -6.00 -8.21 3.37
CA ARG A 34 -6.79 -6.99 3.52
C ARG A 34 -6.19 -6.08 4.58
N ILE A 35 -5.74 -6.64 5.70
CA ILE A 35 -5.08 -5.87 6.75
C ILE A 35 -3.78 -5.26 6.22
N ALA A 36 -3.03 -6.01 5.40
CA ALA A 36 -1.81 -5.51 4.80
C ALA A 36 -2.09 -4.30 3.91
N CYS A 37 -3.13 -4.37 3.08
CA CYS A 37 -3.53 -3.23 2.24
C CYS A 37 -3.93 -2.02 3.09
N HIS A 38 -4.72 -2.25 4.12
CA HIS A 38 -5.17 -1.18 5.01
C HIS A 38 -3.98 -0.54 5.74
N SER A 39 -3.06 -1.37 6.25
CA SER A 39 -1.87 -0.87 6.93
C SER A 39 -0.98 -0.06 5.98
N ALA A 40 -0.84 -0.51 4.74
CA ALA A 40 -0.10 0.22 3.73
C ALA A 40 -0.76 1.57 3.43
N GLN A 41 -2.09 1.62 3.37
CA GLN A 41 -2.83 2.86 3.14
C GLN A 41 -2.65 3.84 4.30
N VAL A 42 -2.68 3.35 5.55
CA VAL A 42 -2.41 4.18 6.73
C VAL A 42 -0.98 4.73 6.66
N HIS A 43 -0.03 3.90 6.26
CA HIS A 43 1.36 4.31 6.10
C HIS A 43 1.49 5.43 5.07
N VAL A 44 0.77 5.32 3.95
CA VAL A 44 0.75 6.37 2.92
C VAL A 44 0.18 7.68 3.49
N ASP A 45 -0.90 7.59 4.27
CA ASP A 45 -1.49 8.77 4.89
C ASP A 45 -0.50 9.46 5.83
N LEU A 46 0.33 8.70 6.53
CA LEU A 46 1.37 9.26 7.41
C LEU A 46 2.50 9.93 6.62
N ILE A 47 2.77 9.44 5.41
CA ILE A 47 3.78 10.03 4.53
C ILE A 47 3.29 11.35 3.92
N ARG A 48 2.01 11.43 3.56
CA ARG A 48 1.42 12.62 2.94
C ARG A 48 1.32 13.74 3.97
N ILE A 49 2.23 14.70 3.87
CA ILE A 49 2.26 15.85 4.77
C ILE A 49 2.07 17.14 3.97
N PRO A 50 1.52 18.20 4.59
CA PRO A 50 1.24 19.45 3.87
C PRO A 50 2.45 20.11 3.21
N SER A 51 3.65 19.85 3.71
CA SER A 51 4.88 20.43 3.15
C SER A 51 5.37 19.74 1.89
N MET A 52 4.74 18.64 1.48
CA MET A 52 5.12 17.96 0.24
C MET A 52 4.74 18.76 -0.99
N SER A 53 5.52 18.62 -2.06
CA SER A 53 5.18 19.21 -3.34
C SER A 53 3.91 18.60 -3.92
N SER A 54 3.27 19.30 -4.86
CA SER A 54 2.08 18.77 -5.53
C SER A 54 2.35 17.45 -6.23
N GLN A 55 3.53 17.30 -6.82
CA GLN A 55 3.91 16.07 -7.50
C GLN A 55 4.03 14.90 -6.53
N GLU A 56 4.62 15.15 -5.36
CA GLU A 56 4.75 14.12 -4.33
C GLU A 56 3.39 13.71 -3.78
N LEU A 57 2.52 14.68 -3.51
CA LEU A 57 1.17 14.39 -3.03
C LEU A 57 0.38 13.59 -4.06
N THR A 58 0.50 13.94 -5.33
CA THR A 58 -0.15 13.20 -6.42
C THR A 58 0.37 11.77 -6.49
N PHE A 59 1.68 11.59 -6.41
CA PHE A 59 2.30 10.27 -6.43
C PHE A 59 1.73 9.39 -5.31
N TRP A 60 1.75 9.89 -4.07
CA TRP A 60 1.30 9.10 -2.92
C TRP A 60 -0.21 8.89 -2.92
N SER A 61 -0.98 9.83 -3.47
CA SER A 61 -2.42 9.62 -3.66
C SER A 61 -2.69 8.50 -4.65
N ASN A 62 -1.90 8.42 -5.71
CA ASN A 62 -2.00 7.33 -6.67
C ASN A 62 -1.58 6.00 -6.05
N VAL A 63 -0.57 5.98 -5.20
CA VAL A 63 -0.18 4.77 -4.45
C VAL A 63 -1.34 4.29 -3.58
N TYR A 64 -1.99 5.20 -2.88
CA TYR A 64 -3.15 4.89 -2.04
C TYR A 64 -4.26 4.25 -2.88
N ASN A 65 -4.56 4.84 -4.04
CA ASN A 65 -5.61 4.32 -4.93
C ASN A 65 -5.25 2.93 -5.47
N GLU A 66 -3.98 2.69 -5.79
CA GLU A 66 -3.54 1.38 -6.24
C GLU A 66 -3.67 0.33 -5.14
N LEU A 67 -3.41 0.71 -3.89
CA LEU A 67 -3.62 -0.17 -2.75
C LEU A 67 -5.11 -0.49 -2.56
N GLU A 68 -5.99 0.48 -2.80
CA GLU A 68 -7.43 0.25 -2.76
C GLU A 68 -7.85 -0.74 -3.83
N ASN A 69 -7.27 -0.64 -5.03
CA ASN A 69 -7.54 -1.59 -6.11
C ASN A 69 -7.07 -3.00 -5.76
N ILE A 70 -5.90 -3.13 -5.16
CA ILE A 70 -5.40 -4.43 -4.69
C ILE A 70 -6.36 -5.01 -3.66
N LYS A 71 -6.81 -4.19 -2.72
CA LYS A 71 -7.72 -4.60 -1.66
C LYS A 71 -9.04 -5.12 -2.25
N LYS A 72 -9.56 -4.47 -3.27
CA LYS A 72 -10.80 -4.87 -3.92
C LYS A 72 -10.67 -6.20 -4.65
N SER A 73 -9.47 -6.57 -5.09
CA SER A 73 -9.24 -7.82 -5.81
C SER A 73 -9.01 -9.00 -4.87
N ILE A 74 -8.94 -8.78 -3.59
CA ILE A 74 -8.80 -9.83 -2.57
C ILE A 74 -10.22 -10.32 -2.14
#